data_351c80f8b28a45aaf4100ca76bb85ddc
#
_entry.id   351c80f8b28a45aaf4100ca76bb85ddc
#
_cell.length_a   1.000
_cell.length_b   1.000
_cell.length_c   1.000
_cell.angle_alpha   90.00
_cell.angle_beta   90.00
_cell.angle_gamma   90.00
#
_symmetry.space_group_name_H-M   'P 1'
#
loop_
_entity.id
_entity.type
_entity.pdbx_description
1 polymer ?
#
loop_
_entity_poly.entity_id
_entity_poly.type
_entity_poly.pdbx_seq_one_letter_code
_entity_poly.pdbx_strand_id
1 'polypeptide(L)' 'MTEALRYPHEPRLHWEHTDINNLLLWGTNLGMSDLCLRSGLPVWMRLNGL' A
#
# COMPACT_ATOMS: atom_id res chain seq x y z
N MET A 1 9.60 16.09 2.64
CA MET A 1 10.33 14.83 2.41
C MET A 1 9.35 13.70 2.23
N THR A 2 9.61 12.80 1.31
CA THR A 2 8.72 11.70 1.00
C THR A 2 9.32 10.38 1.44
N GLU A 3 8.53 9.58 2.12
CA GLU A 3 8.95 8.23 2.53
C GLU A 3 8.17 7.19 1.75
N ALA A 4 8.83 6.10 1.41
CA ALA A 4 8.19 4.95 0.78
C ALA A 4 8.19 3.80 1.77
N LEU A 5 7.01 3.23 2.00
CA LEU A 5 6.85 2.07 2.87
C LEU A 5 6.28 0.90 2.09
N ARG A 6 6.79 -0.27 2.38
CA ARG A 6 6.30 -1.50 1.77
C ARG A 6 5.20 -2.10 2.62
N TYR A 7 4.11 -2.50 1.96
CA TYR A 7 3.04 -3.23 2.64
C TYR A 7 3.61 -4.53 3.22
N PRO A 8 3.34 -4.85 4.49
CA PRO A 8 3.99 -5.97 5.17
C PRO A 8 3.55 -7.37 4.72
N HIS A 9 2.60 -7.47 3.83
CA HIS A 9 2.14 -8.76 3.31
C HIS A 9 2.80 -9.08 1.99
N GLU A 10 2.85 -10.36 1.65
CA GLU A 10 3.46 -10.80 0.41
C GLU A 10 2.69 -10.31 -0.82
N PRO A 11 3.37 -10.11 -1.95
CA PRO A 11 2.69 -9.74 -3.18
C PRO A 11 1.69 -10.80 -3.61
N ARG A 12 0.58 -10.37 -4.21
CA ARG A 12 -0.49 -11.24 -4.67
C ARG A 12 -0.70 -11.11 -6.16
N LEU A 13 -0.99 -12.21 -6.80
CA LEU A 13 -1.36 -12.19 -8.22
C LEU A 13 -2.80 -11.74 -8.40
N HIS A 14 -3.61 -11.94 -7.39
CA HIS A 14 -5.03 -11.60 -7.43
C HIS A 14 -5.42 -10.89 -6.14
N TRP A 15 -6.09 -9.75 -6.28
CA TRP A 15 -6.56 -8.94 -5.15
C TRP A 15 -8.07 -9.00 -5.06
N GLU A 16 -8.58 -9.30 -3.88
CA GLU A 16 -10.00 -9.29 -3.61
C GLU A 16 -10.39 -8.01 -2.87
N HIS A 17 -11.71 -7.76 -2.78
CA HIS A 17 -12.19 -6.55 -2.14
C HIS A 17 -11.71 -6.41 -0.70
N THR A 18 -11.69 -7.52 0.05
CA THR A 18 -11.21 -7.49 1.43
C THR A 18 -9.75 -7.14 1.51
N ASP A 19 -8.95 -7.66 0.58
CA ASP A 19 -7.52 -7.37 0.54
C ASP A 19 -7.28 -5.89 0.26
N ILE A 20 -8.03 -5.34 -0.69
CA ILE A 20 -7.90 -3.94 -1.06
C ILE A 20 -8.37 -3.04 0.09
N ASN A 21 -9.46 -3.38 0.75
CA ASN A 21 -9.95 -2.64 1.90
C ASN A 21 -8.92 -2.60 3.02
N ASN A 22 -8.32 -3.73 3.33
CA ASN A 22 -7.29 -3.80 4.36
C ASN A 22 -6.06 -2.97 4.00
N LEU A 23 -5.67 -3.02 2.74
CA LEU A 23 -4.55 -2.23 2.23
C LEU A 23 -4.84 -0.73 2.36
N LEU A 24 -6.02 -0.32 1.97
CA LEU A 24 -6.40 1.10 2.04
C LEU A 24 -6.47 1.59 3.47
N LEU A 25 -7.00 0.77 4.38
CA LEU A 25 -7.03 1.11 5.80
C LEU A 25 -5.62 1.27 6.36
N TRP A 26 -4.75 0.33 6.01
CA TRP A 26 -3.36 0.40 6.44
C TRP A 26 -2.69 1.69 5.96
N GLY A 27 -2.84 2.00 4.68
CA GLY A 27 -2.24 3.19 4.11
C GLY A 27 -2.83 4.47 4.69
N THR A 28 -4.15 4.51 4.83
CA THR A 28 -4.83 5.67 5.37
C THR A 28 -4.41 5.95 6.81
N ASN A 29 -4.29 4.91 7.62
CA ASN A 29 -3.86 5.06 9.01
C ASN A 29 -2.43 5.61 9.11
N LEU A 30 -1.61 5.36 8.11
CA LEU A 30 -0.24 5.86 8.07
C LEU A 30 -0.12 7.20 7.34
N GLY A 31 -1.18 7.67 6.72
CA GLY A 31 -1.17 8.95 6.03
C GLY A 31 -0.57 8.90 4.64
N MET A 32 -0.84 7.83 3.90
CA MET A 32 -0.31 7.71 2.54
C MET A 32 -0.81 8.80 1.61
N SER A 33 0.05 9.24 0.71
CA SER A 33 -0.32 10.15 -0.36
C SER A 33 -0.44 9.43 -1.70
N ASP A 34 0.36 8.39 -1.90
CA ASP A 34 0.37 7.60 -3.13
C ASP A 34 0.45 6.13 -2.80
N LEU A 35 -0.14 5.33 -3.67
CA LEU A 35 -0.13 3.88 -3.53
C LEU A 35 0.23 3.25 -4.86
N CYS A 36 1.17 2.31 -4.83
CA CYS A 36 1.61 1.58 -6.01
C CYS A 36 1.20 0.13 -5.85
N LEU A 37 0.20 -0.29 -6.61
CA LEU A 37 -0.35 -1.65 -6.53
C LEU A 37 -0.21 -2.34 -7.87
N ARG A 38 0.49 -3.47 -7.89
CA ARG A 38 0.65 -4.28 -9.10
C ARG A 38 0.54 -5.75 -8.74
N SER A 39 -0.04 -6.54 -9.65
CA SER A 39 -0.18 -7.99 -9.44
C SER A 39 1.19 -8.66 -9.37
N GLY A 40 1.39 -9.49 -8.37
CA GLY A 40 2.60 -10.25 -8.22
C GLY A 40 3.83 -9.47 -7.78
N LEU A 41 3.68 -8.18 -7.51
CA LEU A 41 4.79 -7.34 -7.07
C LEU A 41 4.51 -6.79 -5.68
N PRO A 42 5.55 -6.45 -4.92
CA PRO A 42 5.36 -5.83 -3.61
C PRO A 42 4.57 -4.54 -3.73
N VAL A 43 3.74 -4.28 -2.75
CA VAL A 43 2.95 -3.06 -2.70
C VAL A 43 3.72 -2.01 -1.93
N TRP A 44 3.90 -0.86 -2.54
CA TRP A 44 4.59 0.26 -1.94
C TRP A 44 3.65 1.43 -1.82
N MET A 45 3.76 2.16 -0.74
CA MET A 45 3.06 3.42 -0.60
C MET A 45 4.06 4.51 -0.29
N ARG A 46 3.66 5.73 -0.61
CA ARG A 46 4.48 6.89 -0.36
C ARG A 46 3.79 7.76 0.68
N LEU A 47 4.52 8.12 1.71
CA LEU A 47 4.03 9.05 2.71
C LEU A 47 4.47 10.45 2.32
N ASN A 48 3.55 11.38 2.45
CA ASN A 48 3.90 12.77 2.24
C ASN A 48 4.48 13.31 3.54
N GLY A 49 5.77 13.50 3.56
CA GLY A 49 6.47 13.95 4.76
C GLY A 49 6.34 15.45 4.98
N LEU A 50 5.19 15.86 5.30
CA LEU A 50 4.95 17.28 5.59
C LEU A 50 5.60 17.76 6.87
#